data_1d4830a6e2833f709e44c198c70e85a8
#
_entry.id   1d4830a6e2833f709e44c198c70e85a8
#
_cell.length_a   1.000
_cell.length_b   1.000
_cell.length_c   1.000
_cell.angle_alpha   90.00
_cell.angle_beta   90.00
_cell.angle_gamma   90.00
#
_symmetry.space_group_name_H-M   'P 1'
#
loop_
_entity.id
_entity.type
_entity.pdbx_description
1 polymer ?
#
loop_
_entity_poly.entity_id
_entity_poly.type
_entity_poly.pdbx_seq_one_letter_code
_entity_poly.pdbx_strand_id
1 'polypeptide(L)'
;MYKRQGLQPHSGLTKSYPTKNKRSVWSVTVKPYKEAHFATYPPDLIEPCILAGSEEGDTVLDPFMGAGTTAAVAKSLNRHYIGCELNEDNGNLIKKRIQDYQPVNKVVQEPSINILDII
;
A
#
# COMPACT_ATOMS: atom_id res chain seq x y z
N MET A 1 28.98 -3.92 8.20
CA MET A 1 28.96 -3.47 6.78
C MET A 1 28.83 -4.72 5.90
N TYR A 2 27.61 -5.12 5.58
CA TYR A 2 27.37 -6.31 4.73
C TYR A 2 27.59 -5.93 3.26
N LYS A 3 28.67 -6.42 2.65
CA LYS A 3 28.87 -6.33 1.21
C LYS A 3 27.84 -7.23 0.53
N ARG A 4 27.00 -6.65 -0.34
CA ARG A 4 26.17 -7.40 -1.27
C ARG A 4 27.09 -8.28 -2.13
N GLN A 5 26.94 -9.59 -2.02
CA GLN A 5 27.40 -10.47 -3.09
C GLN A 5 26.50 -10.21 -4.29
N GLY A 6 27.04 -9.54 -5.30
CA GLY A 6 26.38 -9.38 -6.58
C GLY A 6 26.15 -10.76 -7.18
N LEU A 7 24.90 -11.05 -7.52
CA LEU A 7 24.62 -12.17 -8.41
C LEU A 7 25.46 -11.98 -9.67
N GLN A 8 26.38 -12.93 -9.91
CA GLN A 8 27.18 -12.98 -11.12
C GLN A 8 26.23 -13.02 -12.32
N PRO A 9 26.42 -12.19 -13.33
CA PRO A 9 25.60 -12.29 -14.52
C PRO A 9 25.88 -13.63 -15.20
N HIS A 10 24.91 -14.52 -15.16
CA HIS A 10 24.93 -15.70 -16.03
C HIS A 10 24.92 -15.20 -17.47
N SER A 11 25.94 -15.61 -18.20
CA SER A 11 26.26 -15.27 -19.58
C SER A 11 25.03 -15.03 -20.46
N GLY A 12 24.91 -13.84 -20.99
CA GLY A 12 24.36 -13.61 -22.31
C GLY A 12 22.97 -13.01 -22.44
N LEU A 13 22.18 -12.80 -21.36
CA LEU A 13 20.89 -12.11 -21.47
C LEU A 13 20.65 -11.24 -20.24
N THR A 14 21.05 -9.99 -20.29
CA THR A 14 20.59 -8.96 -19.36
C THR A 14 19.10 -8.69 -19.64
N LYS A 15 18.22 -9.54 -19.09
CA LYS A 15 16.81 -9.19 -19.04
C LYS A 15 16.66 -8.04 -18.05
N SER A 16 16.47 -6.84 -18.58
CA SER A 16 16.02 -5.71 -17.77
C SER A 16 14.57 -5.97 -17.35
N TYR A 17 14.33 -6.15 -16.07
CA TYR A 17 12.97 -6.23 -15.53
C TYR A 17 12.55 -4.84 -15.08
N PRO A 18 11.39 -4.35 -15.52
CA PRO A 18 10.87 -3.04 -15.12
C PRO A 18 10.51 -2.98 -13.63
N THR A 19 10.42 -4.12 -12.97
CA THR A 19 10.06 -4.25 -11.56
C THR A 19 11.17 -4.94 -10.77
N LYS A 20 11.27 -4.64 -9.49
CA LYS A 20 12.19 -5.29 -8.53
C LYS A 20 11.41 -5.73 -7.30
N ASN A 21 11.90 -6.79 -6.67
CA ASN A 21 11.35 -7.21 -5.38
C ASN A 21 11.41 -6.09 -4.36
N LYS A 22 10.34 -5.93 -3.59
CA LYS A 22 10.30 -4.97 -2.49
C LYS A 22 11.34 -5.36 -1.43
N ARG A 23 12.06 -4.36 -0.93
CA ARG A 23 13.06 -4.58 0.13
C ARG A 23 12.36 -4.91 1.44
N SER A 24 13.06 -5.61 2.35
CA SER A 24 12.58 -5.93 3.70
C SER A 24 12.49 -4.70 4.61
N VAL A 25 13.23 -3.64 4.32
CA VAL A 25 13.16 -2.36 5.05
C VAL A 25 12.40 -1.35 4.20
N TRP A 26 11.36 -0.75 4.79
CA TRP A 26 10.51 0.24 4.15
C TRP A 26 10.68 1.58 4.86
N SER A 27 10.88 2.64 4.08
CA SER A 27 10.84 4.00 4.59
C SER A 27 9.45 4.57 4.32
N VAL A 28 8.73 4.88 5.39
CA VAL A 28 7.36 5.40 5.32
C VAL A 28 7.30 6.70 6.10
N THR A 29 6.76 7.74 5.49
CA THR A 29 6.59 9.03 6.15
C THR A 29 5.35 8.97 7.03
N VAL A 30 5.53 9.32 8.31
CA VAL A 30 4.40 9.44 9.24
C VAL A 30 3.60 10.69 8.89
N LYS A 31 2.31 10.49 8.61
CA LYS A 31 1.35 11.58 8.40
C LYS A 31 0.40 11.61 9.59
N PRO A 32 0.43 12.67 10.42
CA PRO A 32 -0.47 12.74 11.57
C PRO A 32 -1.93 12.75 11.09
N TYR A 33 -2.77 11.96 11.72
CA TYR A 33 -4.21 12.03 11.56
C TYR A 33 -4.79 12.87 12.71
N LYS A 34 -5.16 14.11 12.41
CA LYS A 34 -5.51 15.12 13.42
C LYS A 34 -6.69 14.76 14.33
N GLU A 35 -7.56 13.89 13.86
CA GLU A 35 -8.79 13.49 14.55
C GLU A 35 -8.60 12.26 15.44
N ALA A 36 -7.48 11.56 15.32
CA ALA A 36 -7.15 10.45 16.19
C ALA A 36 -6.27 10.91 17.37
N HIS A 37 -6.71 10.65 18.58
CA HIS A 37 -5.98 10.95 19.82
C HIS A 37 -4.97 9.84 20.22
N PHE A 38 -4.79 8.84 19.38
CA PHE A 38 -3.91 7.69 19.60
C PHE A 38 -3.05 7.42 18.37
N ALA A 39 -2.02 6.60 18.55
CA ALA A 39 -1.09 6.27 17.48
C ALA A 39 -1.78 5.53 16.33
N THR A 40 -1.70 6.09 15.12
CA THR A 40 -2.20 5.48 13.90
C THR A 40 -1.04 5.25 12.94
N TYR A 41 -1.08 4.15 12.20
CA TYR A 41 -0.10 3.96 11.13
C TYR A 41 -0.54 4.67 9.84
N PRO A 42 0.42 5.11 9.01
CA PRO A 42 0.10 5.80 7.76
C PRO A 42 -0.42 4.83 6.70
N PRO A 43 -1.32 5.29 5.81
CA PRO A 43 -1.83 4.49 4.68
C PRO A 43 -0.73 3.88 3.81
N ASP A 44 0.35 4.62 3.57
CA ASP A 44 1.50 4.19 2.75
C ASP A 44 2.20 2.92 3.31
N LEU A 45 1.97 2.58 4.58
CA LEU A 45 2.48 1.35 5.19
C LEU A 45 1.65 0.13 4.79
N ILE A 46 0.32 0.24 4.83
CA ILE A 46 -0.58 -0.90 4.61
C ILE A 46 -0.93 -1.13 3.14
N GLU A 47 -0.91 -0.08 2.32
CA GLU A 47 -1.20 -0.16 0.89
C GLU A 47 -0.45 -1.28 0.16
N PRO A 48 0.90 -1.38 0.26
CA PRO A 48 1.64 -2.45 -0.42
C PRO A 48 1.33 -3.85 0.12
N CYS A 49 0.88 -3.96 1.38
CA CYS A 49 0.47 -5.24 1.96
C CYS A 49 -0.86 -5.72 1.34
N ILE A 50 -1.83 -4.81 1.20
CA ILE A 50 -3.12 -5.11 0.59
C ILE A 50 -2.94 -5.48 -0.88
N LEU A 51 -2.14 -4.71 -1.64
CA LEU A 51 -1.86 -4.98 -3.05
C LEU A 51 -1.14 -6.31 -3.27
N ALA A 52 -0.26 -6.71 -2.35
CA ALA A 52 0.47 -7.97 -2.46
C ALA A 52 -0.34 -9.20 -2.05
N GLY A 53 -1.32 -9.03 -1.17
CA GLY A 53 -2.08 -10.12 -0.55
C GLY A 53 -3.52 -10.28 -1.04
N SER A 54 -3.99 -9.42 -1.94
CA SER A 54 -5.38 -9.45 -2.43
C SER A 54 -5.51 -8.92 -3.85
N GLU A 55 -6.60 -9.31 -4.52
CA GLU A 55 -7.03 -8.76 -5.81
C GLU A 55 -8.22 -7.81 -5.63
N GLU A 56 -8.61 -7.07 -6.68
CA GLU A 56 -9.80 -6.23 -6.66
C GLU A 56 -11.05 -7.11 -6.42
N GLY A 57 -11.93 -6.64 -5.54
CA GLY A 57 -13.12 -7.37 -5.13
C GLY A 57 -12.92 -8.33 -3.95
N ASP A 58 -11.68 -8.60 -3.55
CA ASP A 58 -11.38 -9.41 -2.36
C ASP A 58 -11.75 -8.68 -1.07
N THR A 59 -11.81 -9.44 0.03
CA THR A 59 -12.12 -8.91 1.35
C THR A 59 -10.87 -8.88 2.24
N VAL A 60 -10.54 -7.70 2.75
CA VAL A 60 -9.45 -7.48 3.71
C VAL A 60 -10.01 -7.49 5.12
N LEU A 61 -9.45 -8.32 6.00
CA LEU A 61 -9.81 -8.40 7.41
C LEU A 61 -8.79 -7.65 8.27
N ASP A 62 -9.29 -6.76 9.13
CA ASP A 62 -8.50 -6.11 10.19
C ASP A 62 -9.17 -6.37 11.55
N PRO A 63 -8.62 -7.27 12.36
CA PRO A 63 -9.19 -7.59 13.67
C PRO A 63 -8.96 -6.49 14.72
N PHE A 64 -8.16 -5.46 14.43
CA PHE A 64 -7.82 -4.34 15.31
C PHE A 64 -7.94 -3.02 14.54
N MET A 65 -9.15 -2.70 14.08
CA MET A 65 -9.43 -1.63 13.12
C MET A 65 -8.93 -0.25 13.57
N GLY A 66 -8.96 0.06 14.85
CA GLY A 66 -8.52 1.35 15.40
C GLY A 66 -9.20 2.53 14.72
N ALA A 67 -8.40 3.36 14.06
CA ALA A 67 -8.91 4.55 13.33
C ALA A 67 -9.43 4.25 11.91
N GLY A 68 -9.45 3.00 11.45
CA GLY A 68 -9.98 2.61 10.16
C GLY A 68 -9.02 2.78 8.98
N THR A 69 -7.71 2.83 9.20
CA THR A 69 -6.74 3.01 8.12
C THR A 69 -6.80 1.88 7.09
N THR A 70 -6.82 0.63 7.55
CA THR A 70 -6.91 -0.54 6.66
C THR A 70 -8.18 -0.49 5.80
N ALA A 71 -9.33 -0.19 6.41
CA ALA A 71 -10.60 -0.11 5.69
C ALA A 71 -10.61 0.99 4.63
N ALA A 72 -10.07 2.16 4.97
CA ALA A 72 -9.99 3.29 4.05
C ALA A 72 -9.12 2.96 2.83
N VAL A 73 -7.95 2.34 3.05
CA VAL A 73 -7.04 1.93 1.98
C VAL A 73 -7.64 0.78 1.16
N ALA A 74 -8.21 -0.25 1.79
CA ALA A 74 -8.85 -1.35 1.08
C ALA A 74 -9.95 -0.84 0.14
N LYS A 75 -10.84 0.03 0.64
CA LYS A 75 -11.88 0.66 -0.17
C LYS A 75 -11.31 1.44 -1.35
N SER A 76 -10.27 2.22 -1.15
CA SER A 76 -9.65 3.03 -2.22
C SER A 76 -8.98 2.18 -3.30
N LEU A 77 -8.67 0.93 -2.98
CA LEU A 77 -8.10 -0.05 -3.89
C LEU A 77 -9.13 -1.03 -4.46
N ASN A 78 -10.43 -0.73 -4.35
CA ASN A 78 -11.55 -1.57 -4.80
C ASN A 78 -11.62 -2.95 -4.09
N ARG A 79 -11.20 -3.01 -2.81
CA ARG A 79 -11.38 -4.19 -1.96
C ARG A 79 -12.53 -3.96 -0.98
N HIS A 80 -13.21 -5.03 -0.60
CA HIS A 80 -14.09 -5.04 0.55
C HIS A 80 -13.26 -5.08 1.84
N TYR A 81 -13.86 -4.71 2.96
CA TYR A 81 -13.20 -4.78 4.26
C TYR A 81 -14.14 -5.27 5.34
N ILE A 82 -13.59 -5.98 6.31
CA ILE A 82 -14.24 -6.34 7.56
C ILE A 82 -13.28 -5.93 8.67
N GLY A 83 -13.78 -5.22 9.68
CA GLY A 83 -12.95 -4.78 10.80
C GLY A 83 -13.64 -4.99 12.13
N CYS A 84 -12.83 -5.30 13.14
CA CYS A 84 -13.27 -5.37 14.53
C CYS A 84 -12.62 -4.22 15.30
N GLU A 85 -13.43 -3.52 16.11
CA GLU A 85 -12.97 -2.48 17.01
C GLU A 85 -13.71 -2.61 18.34
N LEU A 86 -12.94 -2.64 19.41
CA LEU A 86 -13.51 -2.83 20.76
C LEU A 86 -14.08 -1.52 21.31
N ASN A 87 -13.49 -0.39 20.95
CA ASN A 87 -13.94 0.92 21.41
C ASN A 87 -15.03 1.46 20.49
N GLU A 88 -16.25 1.52 20.97
CA GLU A 88 -17.42 2.02 20.24
C GLU A 88 -17.25 3.48 19.80
N ASP A 89 -16.53 4.29 20.57
CA ASP A 89 -16.28 5.71 20.26
C ASP A 89 -15.51 5.87 18.93
N ASN A 90 -14.74 4.86 18.55
CA ASN A 90 -14.02 4.87 17.28
C ASN A 90 -14.93 4.65 16.06
N GLY A 91 -16.16 4.21 16.24
CA GLY A 91 -17.06 3.90 15.13
C GLY A 91 -17.32 5.09 14.19
N ASN A 92 -17.51 6.29 14.74
CA ASN A 92 -17.68 7.51 13.94
C ASN A 92 -16.39 7.95 13.27
N LEU A 93 -15.25 7.79 13.95
CA LEU A 93 -13.93 8.09 13.42
C LEU A 93 -13.61 7.20 12.22
N ILE A 94 -13.88 5.90 12.33
CA ILE A 94 -13.70 4.91 11.25
C ILE A 94 -14.54 5.30 10.04
N LYS A 95 -15.85 5.56 10.22
CA LYS A 95 -16.76 5.95 9.14
C LYS A 95 -16.26 7.20 8.42
N LYS A 96 -15.90 8.23 9.18
CA LYS A 96 -15.39 9.47 8.64
C LYS A 96 -14.12 9.25 7.85
N ARG A 97 -13.15 8.50 8.39
CA ARG A 97 -11.89 8.21 7.70
C ARG A 97 -12.10 7.47 6.38
N ILE A 98 -13.01 6.49 6.34
CA ILE A 98 -13.34 5.76 5.12
C ILE A 98 -14.00 6.66 4.07
N GLN A 99 -14.78 7.66 4.48
CA GLN A 99 -15.42 8.61 3.57
C GLN A 99 -14.43 9.64 3.04
N ASP A 100 -13.57 10.18 3.92
CA ASP A 100 -12.71 11.32 3.61
C ASP A 100 -11.38 10.91 2.97
N TYR A 101 -10.99 9.63 3.06
CA TYR A 101 -9.72 9.16 2.54
C TYR A 101 -9.68 9.26 1.02
N GLN A 102 -8.76 10.09 0.55
CA GLN A 102 -8.38 10.16 -0.86
C GLN A 102 -6.97 9.62 -1.01
N PRO A 103 -6.74 8.57 -1.82
CA PRO A 103 -5.40 8.11 -2.11
C PRO A 103 -4.62 9.26 -2.76
N VAL A 104 -3.39 9.44 -2.33
CA VAL A 104 -2.49 10.32 -3.06
C VAL A 104 -2.29 9.66 -4.41
N ASN A 105 -2.80 10.28 -5.48
CA ASN A 105 -2.59 9.84 -6.84
C ASN A 105 -1.07 9.76 -7.07
N LYS A 106 -0.49 8.61 -6.85
CA LYS A 106 0.80 8.28 -7.44
C LYS A 106 0.48 8.16 -8.91
N VAL A 107 0.74 9.22 -9.67
CA VAL A 107 0.80 9.13 -11.13
C VAL A 107 1.81 8.02 -11.39
N VAL A 108 1.31 6.83 -11.65
CA VAL A 108 2.10 5.80 -12.31
C VAL A 108 2.33 6.41 -13.68
N GLN A 109 3.48 7.04 -13.87
CA GLN A 109 3.96 7.31 -15.21
C GLN A 109 4.15 5.93 -15.83
N GLU A 110 3.14 5.50 -16.57
CA GLU A 110 3.33 4.41 -17.51
C GLU A 110 4.53 4.84 -18.39
N PRO A 111 5.56 3.99 -18.50
CA PRO A 111 6.61 4.27 -19.46
C PRO A 111 5.90 4.44 -20.81
N SER A 112 5.97 5.62 -21.37
CA SER A 112 5.48 5.90 -22.71
C SER A 112 6.23 4.96 -23.66
N ILE A 113 5.59 3.86 -24.01
CA ILE A 113 6.06 2.97 -25.06
C ILE A 113 5.80 3.74 -26.36
N ASN A 114 6.85 4.35 -26.88
CA ASN A 114 6.82 4.91 -28.22
C ASN A 114 6.66 3.75 -29.20
N ILE A 115 5.51 3.68 -29.86
CA ILE A 115 5.19 2.66 -30.87
C ILE A 115 6.22 2.68 -32.04
N LEU A 116 7.02 3.72 -32.14
CA LEU A 116 8.08 3.86 -33.13
C LEU A 116 9.36 3.06 -32.83
N ASP A 117 9.49 2.50 -31.62
CA ASP A 117 10.66 1.67 -31.24
C ASP A 117 10.46 0.17 -31.54
N ILE A 118 9.37 -0.20 -32.22
CA ILE A 118 9.02 -1.60 -32.55
C ILE A 118 9.18 -1.93 -34.05
N ILE A 119 9.69 -0.97 -34.82
CA ILE A 119 9.95 -1.23 -36.25
C ILE A 119 11.44 -1.42 -36.50
#